data_e353b7f77d5a90d9dfd74713e6a4bb7f
#
_entry.id   e353b7f77d5a90d9dfd74713e6a4bb7f
#
_cell.length_a   1.000
_cell.length_b   1.000
_cell.length_c   1.000
_cell.angle_alpha   90.00
_cell.angle_beta   90.00
_cell.angle_gamma   90.00
#
_symmetry.space_group_name_H-M   'P 1'
#
loop_
_entity.id
_entity.type
_entity.pdbx_description
1 polymer ?
#
loop_
_entity_poly.entity_id
_entity_poly.type
_entity_poly.pdbx_seq_one_letter_code
_entity_poly.pdbx_strand_id
1 'polypeptide(L)'
;MPEVVCNTSPLQYLHQLGLLHLLPALAGKVIIPPAVADELAVGRRAGIDVPEVELLEWIEVRQPASVAVLPLVTDLGPGESQVLALALEMPGTAVIVDDFLARRTAEALHIHLTGTLGILLAAKRASLIGEIAPILDHLQALRFRVSPATRAAVLKLAGES
;
A
#
# COMPACT_ATOMS: atom_id res chain seq x y z
N MET A 1 -14.23 3.08 0.85
CA MET A 1 -13.25 2.81 1.93
C MET A 1 -13.07 4.07 2.77
N PRO A 2 -12.83 3.94 4.06
CA PRO A 2 -12.43 5.09 4.87
C PRO A 2 -11.06 5.62 4.42
N GLU A 3 -10.58 6.68 5.04
CA GLU A 3 -9.21 7.15 4.82
C GLU A 3 -8.22 6.01 5.03
N VAL A 4 -7.17 5.98 4.23
CA VAL A 4 -6.13 4.96 4.32
C VAL A 4 -4.77 5.61 4.50
N VAL A 5 -3.88 4.90 5.17
CA VAL A 5 -2.46 5.25 5.28
C VAL A 5 -1.69 4.26 4.43
N CYS A 6 -0.89 4.76 3.50
CA CYS A 6 -0.23 3.92 2.50
C CYS A 6 1.29 3.95 2.63
N ASN A 7 1.90 2.77 2.51
CA ASN A 7 3.35 2.62 2.47
C ASN A 7 3.90 2.81 1.05
N THR A 8 5.21 2.80 0.92
CA THR A 8 5.93 3.06 -0.34
C THR A 8 5.62 2.02 -1.42
N SER A 9 5.69 0.74 -1.07
CA SER A 9 5.56 -0.36 -2.04
C SER A 9 4.24 -0.35 -2.82
N PRO A 10 3.07 -0.22 -2.19
CA PRO A 10 1.82 -0.16 -2.95
C PRO A 10 1.76 1.05 -3.90
N LEU A 11 2.27 2.20 -3.49
CA LEU A 11 2.33 3.37 -4.35
C LEU A 11 3.20 3.12 -5.58
N GLN A 12 4.36 2.50 -5.38
CA GLN A 12 5.28 2.17 -6.47
C GLN A 12 4.66 1.19 -7.46
N TYR A 13 4.14 0.06 -6.98
CA TYR A 13 3.63 -0.98 -7.88
C TYR A 13 2.36 -0.56 -8.59
N LEU A 14 1.43 0.10 -7.91
CA LEU A 14 0.23 0.62 -8.57
C LEU A 14 0.59 1.66 -9.63
N HIS A 15 1.57 2.52 -9.34
CA HIS A 15 2.07 3.48 -10.32
C HIS A 15 2.67 2.78 -11.54
N GLN A 16 3.53 1.78 -11.33
CA GLN A 16 4.17 1.05 -12.42
C GLN A 16 3.19 0.22 -13.25
N LEU A 17 2.08 -0.20 -12.66
CA LEU A 17 0.97 -0.85 -13.36
C LEU A 17 0.09 0.13 -14.14
N GLY A 18 0.27 1.44 -13.96
CA GLY A 18 -0.65 2.44 -14.51
C GLY A 18 -2.01 2.48 -13.81
N LEU A 19 -2.07 2.00 -12.57
CA LEU A 19 -3.32 1.83 -11.80
C LEU A 19 -3.34 2.65 -10.51
N LEU A 20 -2.47 3.64 -10.37
CA LEU A 20 -2.40 4.46 -9.15
C LEU A 20 -3.74 5.16 -8.86
N HIS A 21 -4.49 5.52 -9.90
CA HIS A 21 -5.79 6.17 -9.77
C HIS A 21 -6.84 5.32 -9.02
N LEU A 22 -6.60 4.02 -8.86
CA LEU A 22 -7.49 3.17 -8.06
C LEU A 22 -7.56 3.60 -6.61
N LEU A 23 -6.49 4.17 -6.07
CA LEU A 23 -6.45 4.59 -4.66
C LEU A 23 -7.46 5.69 -4.36
N PRO A 24 -7.47 6.84 -5.07
CA PRO A 24 -8.50 7.85 -4.81
C PRO A 24 -9.91 7.39 -5.19
N ALA A 25 -10.04 6.50 -6.18
CA ALA A 25 -11.34 5.96 -6.56
C ALA A 25 -11.94 5.09 -5.45
N LEU A 26 -11.12 4.35 -4.72
CA LEU A 26 -11.58 3.47 -3.63
C LEU A 26 -11.62 4.16 -2.27
N ALA A 27 -10.64 5.01 -1.97
CA ALA A 27 -10.45 5.58 -0.64
C ALA A 27 -10.71 7.08 -0.57
N GLY A 28 -10.75 7.77 -1.70
CA GLY A 28 -10.80 9.22 -1.75
C GLY A 28 -9.45 9.82 -1.40
N LYS A 29 -9.18 10.04 -0.12
CA LYS A 29 -7.93 10.62 0.35
C LYS A 29 -6.99 9.54 0.89
N VAL A 30 -5.72 9.66 0.52
CA VAL A 30 -4.66 8.75 0.97
C VAL A 30 -3.65 9.56 1.79
N ILE A 31 -3.31 9.06 2.96
CA ILE A 31 -2.35 9.68 3.87
C ILE A 31 -1.04 8.91 3.79
N ILE A 32 0.07 9.63 3.72
CA ILE A 32 1.40 9.06 3.80
C ILE A 32 2.23 9.80 4.85
N PRO A 33 3.11 9.11 5.58
CA PRO A 33 4.04 9.79 6.48
C PRO A 33 5.21 10.40 5.70
N PRO A 34 5.96 11.36 6.31
CA PRO A 34 7.13 11.94 5.67
C PRO A 34 8.17 10.92 5.22
N ALA A 35 8.39 9.85 5.99
CA ALA A 35 9.36 8.82 5.62
C ALA A 35 9.00 8.14 4.29
N VAL A 36 7.73 7.93 4.00
CA VAL A 36 7.28 7.37 2.72
C VAL A 36 7.53 8.37 1.58
N ALA A 37 7.20 9.65 1.79
CA ALA A 37 7.49 10.69 0.81
C ALA A 37 8.98 10.76 0.51
N ASP A 38 9.83 10.67 1.53
CA ASP A 38 11.29 10.68 1.39
C ASP A 38 11.80 9.45 0.62
N GLU A 39 11.27 8.27 0.91
CA GLU A 39 11.64 7.03 0.19
C GLU A 39 11.29 7.13 -1.29
N LEU A 40 10.14 7.68 -1.62
CA LEU A 40 9.75 7.90 -3.02
C LEU A 40 10.67 8.89 -3.71
N ALA A 41 11.03 9.98 -3.04
CA ALA A 41 11.95 10.97 -3.59
C ALA A 41 13.35 10.37 -3.84
N VAL A 42 13.85 9.56 -2.90
CA VAL A 42 15.12 8.84 -3.06
C VAL A 42 15.04 7.87 -4.23
N GLY A 43 13.95 7.13 -4.35
CA GLY A 43 13.73 6.18 -5.45
C GLY A 43 13.76 6.88 -6.82
N ARG A 44 13.09 8.03 -6.94
CA ARG A 44 13.10 8.81 -8.19
C ARG A 44 14.49 9.27 -8.57
N ARG A 45 15.26 9.77 -7.61
CA ARG A 45 16.65 10.17 -7.86
C ARG A 45 17.53 9.00 -8.28
N ALA A 46 17.20 7.79 -7.85
CA ALA A 46 17.90 6.56 -8.24
C ALA A 46 17.39 5.98 -9.57
N GLY A 47 16.45 6.61 -10.23
CA GLY A 47 15.91 6.15 -11.51
C GLY A 47 14.77 5.16 -11.40
N ILE A 48 14.21 4.95 -10.23
CA ILE A 48 13.06 4.06 -10.04
C ILE A 48 11.79 4.81 -10.45
N ASP A 49 10.93 4.14 -11.22
CA ASP A 49 9.65 4.70 -11.66
C ASP A 49 8.65 4.68 -10.49
N VAL A 50 8.53 5.81 -9.83
CA VAL A 50 7.63 6.02 -8.70
C VAL A 50 6.89 7.35 -8.85
N PRO A 51 5.70 7.50 -8.23
CA PRO A 51 4.94 8.74 -8.39
C PRO A 51 5.59 9.94 -7.70
N GLU A 52 5.35 11.11 -8.25
CA GLU A 52 5.64 12.38 -7.59
C GLU A 52 4.45 12.77 -6.74
N VAL A 53 4.50 12.40 -5.46
CA VAL A 53 3.35 12.57 -4.57
C VAL A 53 2.96 14.02 -4.36
N GLU A 54 3.90 14.95 -4.51
CA GLU A 54 3.64 16.38 -4.40
C GLU A 54 2.67 16.90 -5.49
N LEU A 55 2.54 16.16 -6.59
CA LEU A 55 1.66 16.52 -7.69
C LEU A 55 0.27 15.89 -7.57
N LEU A 56 0.04 15.07 -6.55
CA LEU A 56 -1.20 14.31 -6.37
C LEU A 56 -2.05 14.97 -5.28
N GLU A 57 -3.15 15.61 -5.69
CA GLU A 57 -4.02 16.36 -4.78
C GLU A 57 -4.71 15.47 -3.73
N TRP A 58 -4.87 14.19 -4.03
CA TRP A 58 -5.54 13.25 -3.14
C TRP A 58 -4.59 12.60 -2.12
N ILE A 59 -3.31 12.94 -2.14
CA ILE A 59 -2.34 12.51 -1.14
C ILE A 59 -2.08 13.63 -0.15
N GLU A 60 -2.21 13.31 1.14
CA GLU A 60 -1.82 14.18 2.24
C GLU A 60 -0.60 13.60 2.93
N VAL A 61 0.44 14.41 3.12
CA VAL A 61 1.58 14.04 3.96
C VAL A 61 1.27 14.47 5.39
N ARG A 62 1.27 13.52 6.31
CA ARG A 62 0.99 13.78 7.73
C ARG A 62 2.05 13.16 8.60
N GLN A 63 2.61 13.95 9.51
CA GLN A 63 3.61 13.46 10.45
C GLN A 63 2.93 12.82 11.65
N PRO A 64 3.34 11.60 12.07
CA PRO A 64 2.85 11.02 13.31
C PRO A 64 3.30 11.85 14.52
N ALA A 65 2.44 11.95 15.52
CA ALA A 65 2.77 12.68 16.75
C ALA A 65 3.71 11.88 17.66
N SER A 66 3.62 10.54 17.63
CA SER A 66 4.40 9.65 18.49
C SER A 66 4.99 8.50 17.70
N VAL A 67 6.18 8.69 17.15
CA VAL A 67 6.87 7.67 16.35
C VAL A 67 7.90 6.86 17.12
N ALA A 68 8.24 7.27 18.34
CA ALA A 68 9.41 6.74 19.03
C ALA A 68 9.24 5.32 19.57
N VAL A 69 8.01 4.87 19.78
CA VAL A 69 7.74 3.59 20.44
C VAL A 69 7.90 2.40 19.49
N LEU A 70 7.36 2.50 18.28
CA LEU A 70 7.36 1.38 17.32
C LEU A 70 8.75 0.91 16.92
N PRO A 71 9.72 1.81 16.58
CA PRO A 71 11.08 1.37 16.26
C PRO A 71 11.80 0.70 17.45
N LEU A 72 11.37 0.98 18.67
CA LEU A 72 11.98 0.37 19.87
C LEU A 72 11.53 -1.07 20.10
N VAL A 73 10.38 -1.46 19.55
CA VAL A 73 9.79 -2.78 19.77
C VAL A 73 9.70 -3.63 18.50
N THR A 74 10.07 -3.07 17.35
CA THR A 74 10.01 -3.76 16.07
C THR A 74 11.27 -3.48 15.25
N ASP A 75 11.54 -4.35 14.27
CA ASP A 75 12.63 -4.17 13.31
C ASP A 75 12.13 -3.55 12.00
N LEU A 76 11.06 -2.78 12.07
CA LEU A 76 10.49 -2.12 10.89
C LEU A 76 11.34 -0.93 10.46
N GLY A 77 11.37 -0.69 9.15
CA GLY A 77 11.98 0.51 8.59
C GLY A 77 11.19 1.78 8.94
N PRO A 78 11.76 2.97 8.65
CA PRO A 78 11.10 4.23 9.00
C PRO A 78 9.72 4.41 8.36
N GLY A 79 9.56 4.00 7.10
CA GLY A 79 8.28 4.11 6.39
C GLY A 79 7.19 3.29 7.05
N GLU A 80 7.43 2.00 7.25
CA GLU A 80 6.47 1.10 7.89
C GLU A 80 6.14 1.54 9.31
N SER A 81 7.16 1.93 10.08
CA SER A 81 6.96 2.39 11.46
C SER A 81 6.06 3.60 11.54
N GLN A 82 6.27 4.59 10.66
CA GLN A 82 5.45 5.79 10.64
C GLN A 82 4.03 5.52 10.13
N VAL A 83 3.88 4.63 9.16
CA VAL A 83 2.55 4.20 8.68
C VAL A 83 1.73 3.61 9.83
N LEU A 84 2.32 2.69 10.59
CA LEU A 84 1.62 2.06 11.71
C LEU A 84 1.35 3.05 12.85
N ALA A 85 2.28 3.97 13.11
CA ALA A 85 2.08 5.02 14.11
C ALA A 85 0.89 5.91 13.76
N LEU A 86 0.77 6.32 12.51
CA LEU A 86 -0.39 7.10 12.04
C LEU A 86 -1.69 6.33 12.21
N ALA A 87 -1.70 5.04 11.88
CA ALA A 87 -2.89 4.22 12.02
C ALA A 87 -3.35 4.11 13.47
N LEU A 88 -2.42 4.03 14.41
CA LEU A 88 -2.75 4.01 15.84
C LEU A 88 -3.33 5.33 16.32
N GLU A 89 -2.89 6.44 15.76
CA GLU A 89 -3.41 7.78 16.08
C GLU A 89 -4.75 8.07 15.43
N MET A 90 -5.11 7.30 14.40
CA MET A 90 -6.32 7.52 13.59
C MET A 90 -7.19 6.27 13.60
N PRO A 91 -7.90 5.99 14.71
CA PRO A 91 -8.74 4.79 14.78
C PRO A 91 -9.75 4.72 13.63
N GLY A 92 -9.92 3.51 13.08
CA GLY A 92 -10.82 3.29 11.95
C GLY A 92 -10.18 3.44 10.59
N THR A 93 -8.93 3.93 10.49
CA THR A 93 -8.21 3.93 9.22
C THR A 93 -7.63 2.55 8.93
N ALA A 94 -7.51 2.22 7.66
CA ALA A 94 -6.81 1.01 7.22
C ALA A 94 -5.41 1.39 6.72
N VAL A 95 -4.47 0.46 6.83
CA VAL A 95 -3.14 0.64 6.25
C VAL A 95 -3.00 -0.20 4.98
N ILE A 96 -2.26 0.30 4.02
CA ILE A 96 -1.91 -0.42 2.80
C ILE A 96 -0.42 -0.73 2.86
N VAL A 97 -0.08 -1.96 3.19
CA VAL A 97 1.30 -2.42 3.34
C VAL A 97 1.46 -3.81 2.72
N ASP A 98 2.59 -4.04 2.07
CA ASP A 98 2.90 -5.33 1.45
C ASP A 98 3.92 -6.12 2.27
N ASP A 99 4.78 -5.44 3.02
CA ASP A 99 5.84 -6.08 3.80
C ASP A 99 5.28 -7.04 4.85
N PHE A 100 5.84 -8.25 4.89
CA PHE A 100 5.35 -9.31 5.78
C PHE A 100 5.45 -8.93 7.26
N LEU A 101 6.58 -8.36 7.69
CA LEU A 101 6.75 -7.97 9.08
C LEU A 101 5.81 -6.84 9.47
N ALA A 102 5.63 -5.85 8.59
CA ALA A 102 4.69 -4.75 8.82
C ALA A 102 3.26 -5.28 8.92
N ARG A 103 2.88 -6.22 8.07
CA ARG A 103 1.55 -6.84 8.12
C ARG A 103 1.33 -7.59 9.43
N ARG A 104 2.30 -8.38 9.86
CA ARG A 104 2.21 -9.09 11.15
C ARG A 104 2.12 -8.14 12.34
N THR A 105 2.88 -7.05 12.31
CA THR A 105 2.84 -6.03 13.35
C THR A 105 1.48 -5.35 13.39
N ALA A 106 0.93 -5.00 12.23
CA ALA A 106 -0.40 -4.40 12.13
C ALA A 106 -1.48 -5.34 12.71
N GLU A 107 -1.40 -6.63 12.38
CA GLU A 107 -2.34 -7.62 12.92
C GLU A 107 -2.25 -7.70 14.45
N ALA A 108 -1.04 -7.72 15.01
CA ALA A 108 -0.82 -7.75 16.46
C ALA A 108 -1.36 -6.50 17.16
N LEU A 109 -1.36 -5.36 16.47
CA LEU A 109 -1.87 -4.09 16.98
C LEU A 109 -3.36 -3.88 16.67
N HIS A 110 -4.02 -4.86 16.07
CA HIS A 110 -5.43 -4.79 15.66
C HIS A 110 -5.73 -3.64 14.69
N ILE A 111 -4.77 -3.35 13.81
CA ILE A 111 -4.92 -2.36 12.74
C ILE A 111 -5.48 -3.06 11.51
N HIS A 112 -6.52 -2.51 10.90
CA HIS A 112 -7.02 -3.01 9.62
C HIS A 112 -5.96 -2.80 8.55
N LEU A 113 -5.72 -3.85 7.75
CA LEU A 113 -4.70 -3.79 6.72
C LEU A 113 -5.15 -4.44 5.42
N THR A 114 -4.57 -3.95 4.33
CA THR A 114 -4.64 -4.57 3.02
C THR A 114 -3.27 -4.39 2.36
N GLY A 115 -3.10 -4.94 1.17
CA GLY A 115 -1.88 -4.77 0.39
C GLY A 115 -2.24 -4.45 -1.06
N THR A 116 -1.25 -4.43 -1.92
CA THR A 116 -1.45 -4.19 -3.36
C THR A 116 -2.48 -5.15 -3.95
N LEU A 117 -2.39 -6.44 -3.63
CA LEU A 117 -3.34 -7.44 -4.13
C LEU A 117 -4.76 -7.19 -3.61
N GLY A 118 -4.89 -6.77 -2.37
CA GLY A 118 -6.20 -6.43 -1.79
C GLY A 118 -6.84 -5.22 -2.47
N ILE A 119 -6.05 -4.22 -2.85
CA ILE A 119 -6.53 -3.07 -3.63
C ILE A 119 -7.04 -3.52 -5.00
N LEU A 120 -6.32 -4.41 -5.67
CA LEU A 120 -6.76 -4.95 -6.96
C LEU A 120 -8.08 -5.72 -6.83
N LEU A 121 -8.22 -6.53 -5.78
CA LEU A 121 -9.48 -7.23 -5.51
C LEU A 121 -10.63 -6.27 -5.23
N ALA A 122 -10.40 -5.23 -4.45
CA ALA A 122 -11.41 -4.21 -4.18
C ALA A 122 -11.81 -3.48 -5.45
N ALA A 123 -10.85 -3.17 -6.32
CA ALA A 123 -11.10 -2.53 -7.61
C ALA A 123 -11.92 -3.44 -8.53
N LYS A 124 -11.63 -4.73 -8.54
CA LYS A 124 -12.43 -5.70 -9.32
C LYS A 124 -13.89 -5.73 -8.82
N ARG A 125 -14.09 -5.79 -7.51
CA ARG A 125 -15.44 -5.79 -6.93
C ARG A 125 -16.20 -4.50 -7.23
N ALA A 126 -15.48 -3.38 -7.32
CA ALA A 126 -16.07 -2.09 -7.66
C ALA A 126 -16.22 -1.87 -9.17
N SER A 127 -15.88 -2.86 -9.98
CA SER A 127 -15.93 -2.80 -11.46
C SER A 127 -15.02 -1.71 -12.04
N LEU A 128 -13.94 -1.36 -11.34
CA LEU A 128 -12.96 -0.37 -11.79
C LEU A 128 -11.91 -0.98 -12.73
N ILE A 129 -11.72 -2.28 -12.67
CA ILE A 129 -10.81 -3.02 -13.54
C ILE A 129 -11.51 -4.28 -14.07
N GLY A 130 -11.00 -4.81 -15.17
CA GLY A 130 -11.44 -6.06 -15.74
C GLY A 130 -10.79 -7.26 -15.05
N GLU A 131 -10.17 -8.16 -15.83
CA GLU A 131 -9.53 -9.34 -15.28
C GLU A 131 -8.26 -9.00 -14.50
N ILE A 132 -8.07 -9.68 -13.36
CA ILE A 132 -6.89 -9.53 -12.52
C ILE A 132 -5.71 -10.35 -13.05
N ALA A 133 -5.97 -11.49 -13.72
CA ALA A 133 -4.90 -12.39 -14.15
C ALA A 133 -3.79 -11.67 -14.96
N PRO A 134 -4.10 -10.85 -15.97
CA PRO A 134 -3.05 -10.10 -16.70
C PRO A 134 -2.30 -9.10 -15.80
N ILE A 135 -2.98 -8.52 -14.83
CA ILE A 135 -2.36 -7.58 -13.87
C ILE A 135 -1.38 -8.32 -12.98
N LEU A 136 -1.72 -9.53 -12.53
CA LEU A 136 -0.80 -10.36 -11.75
C LEU A 136 0.44 -10.74 -12.55
N ASP A 137 0.28 -11.04 -13.84
CA ASP A 137 1.42 -11.30 -14.72
C ASP A 137 2.34 -10.09 -14.82
N HIS A 138 1.78 -8.90 -14.95
CA HIS A 138 2.54 -7.66 -15.00
C HIS A 138 3.24 -7.39 -13.67
N LEU A 139 2.56 -7.60 -12.53
CA LEU A 139 3.17 -7.47 -11.20
C LEU A 139 4.37 -8.40 -11.04
N GLN A 140 4.25 -9.65 -11.45
CA GLN A 140 5.36 -10.59 -11.37
C GLN A 140 6.52 -10.20 -12.26
N ALA A 141 6.24 -9.63 -13.44
CA ALA A 141 7.27 -9.08 -14.32
C ALA A 141 7.99 -7.89 -13.68
N LEU A 142 7.30 -7.11 -12.84
CA LEU A 142 7.88 -6.03 -12.05
C LEU A 142 8.61 -6.51 -10.79
N ARG A 143 8.69 -7.83 -10.60
CA ARG A 143 9.34 -8.50 -9.47
C ARG A 143 8.59 -8.39 -8.14
N PHE A 144 7.31 -8.10 -8.17
CA PHE A 144 6.45 -8.25 -7.01
C PHE A 144 6.26 -9.75 -6.74
N ARG A 145 6.49 -10.18 -5.51
CA ARG A 145 6.42 -11.60 -5.17
C ARG A 145 4.98 -12.07 -4.98
N VAL A 146 4.57 -13.01 -5.80
CA VAL A 146 3.27 -13.68 -5.68
C VAL A 146 3.53 -15.17 -5.76
N SER A 147 3.31 -15.89 -4.65
CA SER A 147 3.44 -17.34 -4.67
C SER A 147 2.33 -17.98 -5.50
N PRO A 148 2.52 -19.20 -6.03
CA PRO A 148 1.46 -19.90 -6.74
C PRO A 148 0.18 -20.05 -5.93
N ALA A 149 0.30 -20.31 -4.63
CA ALA A 149 -0.85 -20.42 -3.73
C ALA A 149 -1.59 -19.09 -3.58
N THR A 150 -0.85 -17.99 -3.42
CA THR A 150 -1.45 -16.65 -3.32
C THR A 150 -2.12 -16.27 -4.63
N ARG A 151 -1.47 -16.54 -5.77
CA ARG A 151 -2.06 -16.28 -7.08
C ARG A 151 -3.39 -17.02 -7.24
N ALA A 152 -3.41 -18.30 -6.94
CA ALA A 152 -4.62 -19.12 -7.02
C ALA A 152 -5.74 -18.56 -6.13
N ALA A 153 -5.41 -18.17 -4.90
CA ALA A 153 -6.38 -17.59 -3.97
C ALA A 153 -6.95 -16.27 -4.49
N VAL A 154 -6.09 -15.39 -5.02
CA VAL A 154 -6.53 -14.10 -5.57
C VAL A 154 -7.46 -14.31 -6.76
N LEU A 155 -7.09 -15.19 -7.69
CA LEU A 155 -7.94 -15.48 -8.86
C LEU A 155 -9.28 -16.05 -8.45
N LYS A 156 -9.30 -16.94 -7.46
CA LYS A 156 -10.55 -17.50 -6.93
C LYS A 156 -11.44 -16.39 -6.34
N LEU A 157 -10.87 -15.52 -5.51
CA LEU A 157 -11.61 -14.40 -4.91
C LEU A 157 -12.11 -13.42 -5.97
N ALA A 158 -11.40 -13.31 -7.09
CA ALA A 158 -11.80 -12.45 -8.21
C ALA A 158 -12.81 -13.10 -9.14
N GLY A 159 -13.13 -14.38 -8.93
CA GLY A 159 -14.04 -15.12 -9.81
C GLY A 159 -13.42 -15.52 -11.15
N GLU A 160 -12.10 -15.68 -11.21
CA GLU A 160 -11.36 -15.93 -12.44
C GLU A 160 -10.69 -17.30 -12.50
N SER A 161 -10.92 -18.16 -11.53
CA SER A 161 -10.30 -19.50 -11.51
C SER A 161 -11.15 -20.55 -12.22
#